data_8c7dd8ab0ca5d5a16ffbdec5e146f0a7
#
_entry.id   8c7dd8ab0ca5d5a16ffbdec5e146f0a7
#
_cell.length_a   1.000
_cell.length_b   1.000
_cell.length_c   1.000
_cell.angle_alpha   90.00
_cell.angle_beta   90.00
_cell.angle_gamma   90.00
#
_symmetry.space_group_name_H-M   'P 1'
#
loop_
_entity.id
_entity.type
_entity.pdbx_description
1 polymer ?
#
loop_
_entity_poly.entity_id
_entity_poly.type
_entity_poly.pdbx_seq_one_letter_code
_entity_poly.pdbx_strand_id
1 'polypeptide(L)'
;MEIFWNTIAQYNEATWWTQLLITAAGILLTTQLYRKPTLWAKRSMKIYMVFLNGWISIVYYMMYCGARGHHHILAIFWGVIAVLWLWDLFTGYTPFERNPKYKVLVGVLYAMPFLYPLLSWARGMEFPMMTTTVMPCSVAVFTIGLLLAFSRRVNLLVILFLCHWALIAFSKVYILSLIHISEPTR
;
A
#
# COMPACT_ATOMS: atom_id res chain seq x y z
N MET A 1 6.65 -10.11 18.55
CA MET A 1 6.26 -8.70 18.28
C MET A 1 7.48 -7.81 18.01
N GLU A 2 8.54 -7.99 18.74
CA GLU A 2 9.82 -7.25 18.62
C GLU A 2 10.43 -7.31 17.21
N ILE A 3 10.55 -8.51 16.60
CA ILE A 3 11.06 -8.67 15.22
C ILE A 3 10.27 -7.83 14.21
N PHE A 4 8.95 -7.68 14.40
CA PHE A 4 8.10 -6.89 13.52
C PHE A 4 8.47 -5.40 13.58
N TRP A 5 8.57 -4.84 14.77
CA TRP A 5 8.87 -3.42 14.97
C TRP A 5 10.31 -3.08 14.63
N ASN A 6 11.26 -3.97 14.91
CA ASN A 6 12.66 -3.81 14.50
C ASN A 6 12.81 -3.79 12.97
N THR A 7 12.06 -4.65 12.26
CA THR A 7 12.02 -4.62 10.79
C THR A 7 11.49 -3.28 10.28
N ILE A 8 10.41 -2.76 10.88
CA ILE A 8 9.84 -1.46 10.51
C ILE A 8 10.84 -0.33 10.77
N ALA A 9 11.50 -0.35 11.92
CA ALA A 9 12.49 0.66 12.28
C ALA A 9 13.63 0.70 11.27
N GLN A 10 14.25 -0.44 10.97
CA GLN A 10 15.34 -0.51 9.98
C GLN A 10 14.91 -0.03 8.59
N TYR A 11 13.71 -0.45 8.14
CA TYR A 11 13.16 0.01 6.87
C TYR A 11 12.94 1.53 6.86
N ASN A 12 12.35 2.09 7.90
CA ASN A 12 12.08 3.52 7.99
C ASN A 12 13.36 4.35 8.06
N GLU A 13 14.32 3.99 8.91
CA GLU A 13 15.60 4.69 9.02
C GLU A 13 16.35 4.74 7.69
N ALA A 14 16.41 3.61 6.99
CA ALA A 14 17.17 3.53 5.75
C ALA A 14 16.46 4.17 4.55
N THR A 15 15.12 4.28 4.56
CA THR A 15 14.37 4.62 3.33
C THR A 15 13.44 5.84 3.47
N TRP A 16 13.41 6.54 4.60
CA TRP A 16 12.44 7.61 4.85
C TRP A 16 12.43 8.73 3.80
N TRP A 17 13.59 9.17 3.32
CA TRP A 17 13.67 10.15 2.23
C TRP A 17 13.01 9.64 0.95
N THR A 18 13.30 8.39 0.59
CA THR A 18 12.71 7.77 -0.60
C THR A 18 11.20 7.58 -0.42
N GLN A 19 10.74 7.22 0.77
CA GLN A 19 9.31 7.13 1.08
C GLN A 19 8.59 8.47 0.94
N LEU A 20 9.22 9.58 1.36
CA LEU A 20 8.68 10.92 1.14
C LEU A 20 8.56 11.26 -0.34
N LEU A 21 9.59 10.96 -1.15
CA LEU A 21 9.56 11.19 -2.59
C LEU A 21 8.49 10.34 -3.29
N ILE A 22 8.36 9.07 -2.92
CA ILE A 22 7.32 8.17 -3.43
C ILE A 22 5.93 8.72 -3.08
N THR A 23 5.74 9.14 -1.84
CA THR A 23 4.47 9.71 -1.37
C THR A 23 4.12 10.99 -2.12
N ALA A 24 5.08 11.92 -2.26
CA ALA A 24 4.90 13.15 -3.00
C ALA A 24 4.55 12.89 -4.48
N ALA A 25 5.25 11.95 -5.12
CA ALA A 25 4.94 11.52 -6.48
C ALA A 25 3.52 10.96 -6.60
N GLY A 26 3.08 10.13 -5.65
CA GLY A 26 1.72 9.60 -5.59
C GLY A 26 0.65 10.69 -5.48
N ILE A 27 0.87 11.70 -4.62
CA ILE A 27 -0.02 12.85 -4.47
C ILE A 27 -0.09 13.67 -5.76
N LEU A 28 1.07 13.97 -6.35
CA LEU A 28 1.16 14.75 -7.58
C LEU A 28 0.45 14.06 -8.75
N LEU A 29 0.73 12.78 -8.97
CA LEU A 29 0.12 11.99 -10.04
C LEU A 29 -1.38 11.82 -9.84
N THR A 30 -1.83 11.57 -8.61
CA THR A 30 -3.26 11.49 -8.28
C THR A 30 -3.96 12.82 -8.54
N THR A 31 -3.37 13.93 -8.11
CA THR A 31 -3.90 15.27 -8.35
C THR A 31 -3.95 15.61 -9.84
N GLN A 32 -2.90 15.26 -10.60
CA GLN A 32 -2.85 15.45 -12.03
C GLN A 32 -3.94 14.63 -12.73
N LEU A 33 -4.15 13.38 -12.34
CA LEU A 33 -5.19 12.51 -12.86
C LEU A 33 -6.61 13.06 -12.56
N TYR A 34 -6.79 13.70 -11.39
CA TYR A 34 -8.04 14.40 -11.05
C TYR A 34 -8.26 15.66 -11.86
N ARG A 35 -7.21 16.46 -12.09
CA ARG A 35 -7.34 17.73 -12.83
C ARG A 35 -7.47 17.53 -14.34
N LYS A 36 -6.55 16.76 -14.92
CA LYS A 36 -6.47 16.53 -16.37
C LYS A 36 -6.07 15.08 -16.65
N PRO A 37 -7.04 14.16 -16.87
CA PRO A 37 -6.76 12.75 -17.15
C PRO A 37 -6.23 12.55 -18.59
N THR A 38 -5.07 13.14 -18.88
CA THR A 38 -4.38 12.98 -20.17
C THR A 38 -3.81 11.58 -20.31
N LEU A 39 -3.49 11.16 -21.53
CA LEU A 39 -2.85 9.87 -21.79
C LEU A 39 -1.53 9.72 -21.00
N TRP A 40 -0.76 10.79 -20.91
CA TRP A 40 0.48 10.83 -20.13
C TRP A 40 0.22 10.65 -18.64
N ALA A 41 -0.74 11.34 -18.05
CA ALA A 41 -1.08 11.20 -16.65
C ALA A 41 -1.50 9.75 -16.32
N LYS A 42 -2.29 9.13 -17.20
CA LYS A 42 -2.73 7.73 -17.05
C LYS A 42 -1.54 6.75 -17.14
N ARG A 43 -0.65 6.93 -18.10
CA ARG A 43 0.56 6.09 -18.25
C ARG A 43 1.52 6.28 -17.08
N SER A 44 1.79 7.52 -16.67
CA SER A 44 2.65 7.82 -15.53
C SER A 44 2.13 7.21 -14.23
N MET A 45 0.80 7.24 -14.02
CA MET A 45 0.20 6.57 -12.86
C MET A 45 0.42 5.05 -12.90
N LYS A 46 0.28 4.40 -14.06
CA LYS A 46 0.55 2.96 -14.19
C LYS A 46 2.01 2.62 -13.92
N ILE A 47 2.94 3.40 -14.46
CA ILE A 47 4.38 3.26 -14.19
C ILE A 47 4.67 3.42 -12.69
N TYR A 48 4.06 4.42 -12.07
CA TYR A 48 4.15 4.62 -10.62
C TYR A 48 3.63 3.41 -9.84
N MET A 49 2.51 2.81 -10.24
CA MET A 49 1.97 1.60 -9.60
C MET A 49 2.88 0.39 -9.77
N VAL A 50 3.52 0.22 -10.94
CA VAL A 50 4.55 -0.82 -11.14
C VAL A 50 5.70 -0.61 -10.16
N PHE A 51 6.23 0.62 -10.11
CA PHE A 51 7.33 0.97 -9.22
C PHE A 51 6.96 0.78 -7.74
N LEU A 52 5.80 1.27 -7.32
CA LEU A 52 5.35 1.21 -5.93
C LEU A 52 5.20 -0.24 -5.44
N ASN A 53 4.55 -1.11 -6.22
CA ASN A 53 4.39 -2.51 -5.86
C ASN A 53 5.73 -3.30 -5.95
N GLY A 54 6.58 -2.98 -6.92
CA GLY A 54 7.94 -3.49 -7.02
C GLY A 54 8.80 -3.07 -5.82
N TRP A 55 8.68 -1.84 -5.36
CA TRP A 55 9.34 -1.34 -4.15
C TRP A 55 8.94 -2.15 -2.91
N ILE A 56 7.65 -2.40 -2.71
CA ILE A 56 7.17 -3.23 -1.60
C ILE A 56 7.71 -4.66 -1.72
N SER A 57 7.69 -5.25 -2.92
CA SER A 57 8.20 -6.60 -3.15
C SER A 57 9.69 -6.70 -2.82
N ILE A 58 10.52 -5.86 -3.43
CA ILE A 58 11.97 -5.98 -3.37
C ILE A 58 12.51 -5.32 -2.11
N VAL A 59 12.22 -4.02 -1.91
CA VAL A 59 12.85 -3.29 -0.81
C VAL A 59 12.25 -3.72 0.52
N TYR A 60 10.93 -3.61 0.69
CA TYR A 60 10.33 -3.93 1.98
C TYR A 60 10.44 -5.41 2.35
N TYR A 61 10.03 -6.34 1.45
CA TYR A 61 9.99 -7.77 1.78
C TYR A 61 11.31 -8.49 1.60
N MET A 62 12.02 -8.29 0.50
CA MET A 62 13.27 -9.05 0.26
C MET A 62 14.44 -8.50 1.04
N MET A 63 14.58 -7.16 1.17
CA MET A 63 15.75 -6.57 1.83
C MET A 63 15.57 -6.46 3.35
N TYR A 64 14.40 -6.01 3.83
CA TYR A 64 14.21 -5.73 5.26
C TYR A 64 13.44 -6.79 6.03
N CYS A 65 12.57 -7.57 5.41
CA CYS A 65 11.77 -8.59 6.09
C CYS A 65 12.46 -9.96 6.22
N GLY A 66 13.76 -10.08 5.96
CA GLY A 66 14.49 -11.36 5.96
C GLY A 66 14.36 -12.18 7.25
N ALA A 67 14.30 -11.51 8.40
CA ALA A 67 14.09 -12.15 9.70
C ALA A 67 12.65 -12.64 9.94
N ARG A 68 11.70 -12.30 9.06
CA ARG A 68 10.29 -12.67 9.17
C ARG A 68 9.99 -13.90 8.33
N GLY A 69 9.38 -14.91 8.93
CA GLY A 69 8.93 -16.08 8.19
C GLY A 69 8.02 -15.70 7.00
N HIS A 70 8.11 -16.45 5.90
CA HIS A 70 7.28 -16.28 4.70
C HIS A 70 7.47 -14.96 3.93
N HIS A 71 8.54 -14.19 4.19
CA HIS A 71 8.82 -12.93 3.49
C HIS A 71 8.94 -13.11 1.98
N HIS A 72 9.55 -14.22 1.51
CA HIS A 72 9.64 -14.53 0.07
C HIS A 72 8.28 -14.69 -0.59
N ILE A 73 7.33 -15.36 0.08
CA ILE A 73 5.96 -15.53 -0.45
C ILE A 73 5.28 -14.17 -0.60
N LEU A 74 5.44 -13.29 0.41
CA LEU A 74 4.87 -11.96 0.36
C LEU A 74 5.59 -11.07 -0.66
N ALA A 75 6.89 -11.24 -0.85
CA ALA A 75 7.64 -10.56 -1.91
C ALA A 75 7.12 -10.96 -3.30
N ILE A 76 6.96 -12.28 -3.56
CA ILE A 76 6.40 -12.79 -4.81
C ILE A 76 4.98 -12.25 -5.01
N PHE A 77 4.15 -12.25 -3.97
CA PHE A 77 2.79 -11.73 -4.01
C PHE A 77 2.74 -10.27 -4.52
N TRP A 78 3.54 -9.39 -3.96
CA TRP A 78 3.61 -7.98 -4.37
C TRP A 78 4.30 -7.81 -5.74
N GLY A 79 5.26 -8.67 -6.05
CA GLY A 79 5.89 -8.72 -7.36
C GLY A 79 4.90 -9.09 -8.47
N VAL A 80 4.00 -10.03 -8.22
CA VAL A 80 2.91 -10.37 -9.16
C VAL A 80 2.00 -9.16 -9.41
N ILE A 81 1.63 -8.41 -8.36
CA ILE A 81 0.84 -7.19 -8.54
C ILE A 81 1.58 -6.16 -9.41
N ALA A 82 2.90 -5.99 -9.21
CA ALA A 82 3.71 -5.12 -10.05
C ALA A 82 3.71 -5.57 -11.52
N VAL A 83 3.84 -6.87 -11.79
CA VAL A 83 3.75 -7.45 -13.15
C VAL A 83 2.35 -7.24 -13.75
N LEU A 84 1.28 -7.39 -12.98
CA LEU A 84 -0.09 -7.12 -13.43
C LEU A 84 -0.28 -5.65 -13.84
N TRP A 85 0.31 -4.69 -13.10
CA TRP A 85 0.31 -3.28 -13.48
C TRP A 85 1.16 -3.01 -14.73
N LEU A 86 2.29 -3.71 -14.86
CA LEU A 86 3.14 -3.63 -16.05
C LEU A 86 2.38 -4.14 -17.28
N TRP A 87 1.70 -5.28 -17.16
CA TRP A 87 0.83 -5.80 -18.23
C TRP A 87 -0.30 -4.82 -18.56
N ASP A 88 -0.92 -4.21 -17.56
CA ASP A 88 -1.98 -3.21 -17.75
C ASP A 88 -1.46 -1.92 -18.43
N LEU A 89 -0.19 -1.57 -18.22
CA LEU A 89 0.45 -0.44 -18.93
C LEU A 89 0.46 -0.65 -20.46
N PHE A 90 0.73 -1.89 -20.90
CA PHE A 90 0.80 -2.22 -22.34
C PHE A 90 -0.59 -2.47 -22.93
N THR A 91 -1.48 -3.15 -22.21
CA THR A 91 -2.82 -3.49 -22.73
C THR A 91 -3.83 -2.35 -22.59
N GLY A 92 -3.60 -1.40 -21.70
CA GLY A 92 -4.54 -0.32 -21.45
C GLY A 92 -5.87 -0.76 -20.83
N TYR A 93 -5.90 -1.92 -20.19
CA TYR A 93 -7.13 -2.54 -19.67
C TYR A 93 -7.86 -1.63 -18.66
N THR A 94 -7.12 -0.99 -17.75
CA THR A 94 -7.67 -0.02 -16.79
C THR A 94 -7.64 1.38 -17.41
N PRO A 95 -8.79 1.96 -17.81
CA PRO A 95 -8.81 3.20 -18.60
C PRO A 95 -8.54 4.47 -17.78
N PHE A 96 -8.53 4.41 -16.46
CA PHE A 96 -8.47 5.57 -15.56
C PHE A 96 -9.46 6.69 -15.95
N GLU A 97 -10.74 6.34 -15.97
CA GLU A 97 -11.85 7.27 -16.17
C GLU A 97 -12.47 7.65 -14.83
N ARG A 98 -12.80 8.92 -14.64
CA ARG A 98 -13.42 9.40 -13.38
C ARG A 98 -14.71 8.65 -13.07
N ASN A 99 -14.80 8.13 -11.85
CA ASN A 99 -16.01 7.53 -11.31
C ASN A 99 -16.47 8.29 -10.05
N PRO A 100 -17.49 9.15 -10.17
CA PRO A 100 -17.95 9.97 -9.04
C PRO A 100 -18.78 9.21 -8.01
N LYS A 101 -19.13 7.94 -8.26
CA LYS A 101 -20.08 7.16 -7.46
C LYS A 101 -19.65 7.00 -5.98
N TYR A 102 -18.35 6.89 -5.71
CA TYR A 102 -17.82 6.55 -4.39
C TYR A 102 -16.95 7.65 -3.77
N LYS A 103 -17.25 8.93 -4.03
CA LYS A 103 -16.42 10.08 -3.62
C LYS A 103 -16.02 10.06 -2.14
N VAL A 104 -16.95 9.79 -1.25
CA VAL A 104 -16.70 9.78 0.21
C VAL A 104 -15.76 8.64 0.57
N LEU A 105 -16.04 7.42 0.10
CA LEU A 105 -15.21 6.25 0.36
C LEU A 105 -13.79 6.45 -0.19
N VAL A 106 -13.68 6.98 -1.40
CA VAL A 106 -12.38 7.31 -2.02
C VAL A 106 -11.61 8.32 -1.17
N GLY A 107 -12.28 9.37 -0.66
CA GLY A 107 -11.67 10.35 0.23
C GLY A 107 -11.12 9.70 1.51
N VAL A 108 -11.90 8.81 2.12
CA VAL A 108 -11.45 8.05 3.30
C VAL A 108 -10.25 7.17 2.96
N LEU A 109 -10.31 6.40 1.87
CA LEU A 109 -9.22 5.51 1.46
C LEU A 109 -7.91 6.26 1.15
N TYR A 110 -8.00 7.45 0.55
CA TYR A 110 -6.81 8.28 0.31
C TYR A 110 -6.27 8.95 1.58
N ALA A 111 -7.11 9.19 2.58
CA ALA A 111 -6.67 9.69 3.88
C ALA A 111 -5.98 8.62 4.73
N MET A 112 -6.38 7.34 4.60
CA MET A 112 -5.88 6.25 5.45
C MET A 112 -4.36 6.10 5.47
N PRO A 113 -3.60 6.15 4.36
CA PRO A 113 -2.14 6.08 4.39
C PRO A 113 -1.48 7.16 5.26
N PHE A 114 -2.12 8.32 5.40
CA PHE A 114 -1.66 9.43 6.25
C PHE A 114 -2.16 9.29 7.69
N LEU A 115 -3.30 8.65 7.88
CA LEU A 115 -3.85 8.39 9.22
C LEU A 115 -3.06 7.30 9.96
N TYR A 116 -2.49 6.31 9.27
CA TYR A 116 -1.70 5.26 9.90
C TYR A 116 -0.50 5.78 10.73
N PRO A 117 0.35 6.69 10.22
CA PRO A 117 1.39 7.31 11.03
C PRO A 117 0.84 8.06 12.24
N LEU A 118 -0.25 8.82 12.06
CA LEU A 118 -0.89 9.56 13.14
C LEU A 118 -1.45 8.64 14.23
N LEU A 119 -2.07 7.53 13.83
CA LEU A 119 -2.55 6.52 14.78
C LEU A 119 -1.41 5.82 15.52
N SER A 120 -0.28 5.57 14.86
CA SER A 120 0.91 5.02 15.50
C SER A 120 1.45 5.98 16.55
N TRP A 121 1.56 7.26 16.21
CA TRP A 121 1.98 8.31 17.12
C TRP A 121 1.02 8.48 18.31
N ALA A 122 -0.29 8.49 18.07
CA ALA A 122 -1.32 8.58 19.12
C ALA A 122 -1.28 7.39 20.11
N ARG A 123 -0.70 6.25 19.68
CA ARG A 123 -0.44 5.07 20.55
C ARG A 123 0.91 5.12 21.26
N GLY A 124 1.62 6.25 21.21
CA GLY A 124 2.93 6.43 21.83
C GLY A 124 4.09 5.79 21.05
N MET A 125 3.88 5.44 19.78
CA MET A 125 4.97 4.97 18.92
C MET A 125 5.70 6.16 18.34
N GLU A 126 7.03 6.10 18.39
CA GLU A 126 7.90 7.14 17.86
C GLU A 126 8.64 6.65 16.62
N PHE A 127 9.08 7.59 15.77
CA PHE A 127 9.97 7.26 14.67
C PHE A 127 11.28 6.69 15.23
N PRO A 128 11.82 5.60 14.67
CA PRO A 128 11.43 4.92 13.43
C PRO A 128 10.42 3.77 13.59
N MET A 129 9.98 3.41 14.81
CA MET A 129 9.10 2.28 15.10
C MET A 129 7.62 2.60 14.86
N MET A 130 7.29 3.26 13.77
CA MET A 130 5.92 3.64 13.42
C MET A 130 5.55 3.23 12.00
N THR A 131 4.26 3.09 11.74
CA THR A 131 3.79 2.82 10.37
C THR A 131 3.95 4.07 9.50
N THR A 132 4.23 3.87 8.21
CA THR A 132 4.43 4.95 7.23
C THR A 132 3.54 4.79 6.00
N THR A 133 3.55 5.81 5.14
CA THR A 133 2.71 5.85 3.93
C THR A 133 3.12 4.82 2.88
N VAL A 134 4.38 4.39 2.84
CA VAL A 134 4.91 3.43 1.87
C VAL A 134 5.11 2.06 2.54
N MET A 135 4.03 1.52 3.07
CA MET A 135 3.96 0.17 3.63
C MET A 135 2.87 -0.64 2.94
N PRO A 136 2.92 -1.97 2.98
CA PRO A 136 1.99 -2.83 2.26
C PRO A 136 0.51 -2.49 2.46
N CYS A 137 0.07 -2.24 3.71
CA CYS A 137 -1.31 -1.87 4.00
C CYS A 137 -1.70 -0.51 3.41
N SER A 138 -0.81 0.49 3.53
CA SER A 138 -1.03 1.83 2.96
C SER A 138 -1.11 1.78 1.45
N VAL A 139 -0.23 1.01 0.80
CA VAL A 139 -0.21 0.82 -0.66
C VAL A 139 -1.45 0.08 -1.14
N ALA A 140 -1.90 -0.95 -0.43
CA ALA A 140 -3.14 -1.67 -0.76
C ALA A 140 -4.36 -0.74 -0.72
N VAL A 141 -4.51 0.02 0.37
CA VAL A 141 -5.62 0.96 0.55
C VAL A 141 -5.59 2.08 -0.50
N PHE A 142 -4.41 2.64 -0.77
CA PHE A 142 -4.22 3.62 -1.86
C PHE A 142 -4.64 3.05 -3.22
N THR A 143 -4.22 1.81 -3.53
CA THR A 143 -4.56 1.15 -4.80
C THR A 143 -6.06 0.93 -4.93
N ILE A 144 -6.74 0.49 -3.87
CA ILE A 144 -8.20 0.34 -3.86
C ILE A 144 -8.87 1.70 -4.10
N GLY A 145 -8.42 2.74 -3.40
CA GLY A 145 -8.91 4.11 -3.58
C GLY A 145 -8.74 4.60 -5.02
N LEU A 146 -7.57 4.34 -5.63
CA LEU A 146 -7.28 4.71 -7.02
C LEU A 146 -8.22 4.00 -8.01
N LEU A 147 -8.43 2.70 -7.85
CA LEU A 147 -9.33 1.91 -8.69
C LEU A 147 -10.78 2.37 -8.57
N LEU A 148 -11.27 2.64 -7.35
CA LEU A 148 -12.62 3.16 -7.12
C LEU A 148 -12.82 4.57 -7.68
N ALA A 149 -11.79 5.42 -7.62
CA ALA A 149 -11.87 6.80 -8.08
C ALA A 149 -11.91 6.93 -9.60
N PHE A 150 -11.18 6.05 -10.30
CA PHE A 150 -10.84 6.26 -11.71
C PHE A 150 -11.20 5.11 -12.64
N SER A 151 -11.74 3.99 -12.17
CA SER A 151 -11.94 2.85 -13.06
C SER A 151 -13.38 2.38 -13.09
N ARG A 152 -13.98 2.41 -14.28
CA ARG A 152 -15.22 1.70 -14.58
C ARG A 152 -14.95 0.22 -14.89
N ARG A 153 -13.78 -0.07 -15.44
CA ARG A 153 -13.27 -1.43 -15.66
C ARG A 153 -12.00 -1.57 -14.84
N VAL A 154 -11.93 -2.61 -14.06
CA VAL A 154 -10.82 -2.89 -13.15
C VAL A 154 -10.22 -4.23 -13.48
N ASN A 155 -8.92 -4.34 -13.35
CA ASN A 155 -8.23 -5.62 -13.46
C ASN A 155 -8.63 -6.51 -12.29
N LEU A 156 -9.46 -7.53 -12.57
CA LEU A 156 -9.97 -8.46 -11.56
C LEU A 156 -8.85 -9.17 -10.80
N LEU A 157 -7.73 -9.47 -11.46
CA LEU A 157 -6.60 -10.10 -10.78
C LEU A 157 -6.00 -9.18 -9.73
N VAL A 158 -5.81 -7.89 -10.04
CA VAL A 158 -5.33 -6.91 -9.05
C VAL A 158 -6.28 -6.84 -7.85
N ILE A 159 -7.60 -6.82 -8.10
CA ILE A 159 -8.60 -6.80 -7.03
C ILE A 159 -8.53 -8.08 -6.19
N LEU A 160 -8.46 -9.25 -6.82
CA LEU A 160 -8.36 -10.52 -6.11
C LEU A 160 -7.13 -10.56 -5.19
N PHE A 161 -5.98 -10.09 -5.67
CA PHE A 161 -4.78 -9.98 -4.85
C PHE A 161 -4.95 -8.98 -3.69
N LEU A 162 -5.56 -7.83 -3.93
CA LEU A 162 -5.82 -6.84 -2.87
C LEU A 162 -6.83 -7.35 -1.84
N CYS A 163 -7.88 -8.06 -2.26
CA CYS A 163 -8.84 -8.70 -1.35
C CYS A 163 -8.16 -9.79 -0.51
N HIS A 164 -7.31 -10.61 -1.13
CA HIS A 164 -6.54 -11.62 -0.42
C HIS A 164 -5.60 -10.98 0.61
N TRP A 165 -4.93 -9.88 0.25
CA TRP A 165 -4.12 -9.11 1.19
C TRP A 165 -4.93 -8.58 2.37
N ALA A 166 -6.13 -8.05 2.13
CA ALA A 166 -7.02 -7.56 3.17
C ALA A 166 -7.44 -8.69 4.13
N LEU A 167 -7.71 -9.89 3.63
CA LEU A 167 -8.02 -11.07 4.44
C LEU A 167 -6.84 -11.49 5.33
N ILE A 168 -5.61 -11.51 4.78
CA ILE A 168 -4.38 -11.79 5.55
C ILE A 168 -4.19 -10.73 6.65
N ALA A 169 -4.37 -9.46 6.33
CA ALA A 169 -4.23 -8.37 7.29
C ALA A 169 -5.27 -8.47 8.42
N PHE A 170 -6.52 -8.75 8.07
CA PHE A 170 -7.62 -8.93 9.01
C PHE A 170 -7.38 -10.10 9.96
N SER A 171 -6.94 -11.26 9.45
CA SER A 171 -6.62 -12.43 10.27
C SER A 171 -5.53 -12.15 11.29
N LYS A 172 -4.50 -11.38 10.92
CA LYS A 172 -3.43 -10.98 11.85
C LYS A 172 -3.93 -10.05 12.96
N VAL A 173 -4.78 -9.08 12.64
CA VAL A 173 -5.39 -8.18 13.63
C VAL A 173 -6.25 -8.98 14.61
N TYR A 174 -7.05 -9.92 14.10
CA TYR A 174 -7.90 -10.77 14.92
C TYR A 174 -7.10 -11.65 15.87
N ILE A 175 -6.06 -12.32 15.39
CA ILE A 175 -5.18 -13.17 16.22
C ILE A 175 -4.47 -12.32 17.27
N LEU A 176 -3.96 -11.14 16.93
CA LEU A 176 -3.29 -10.25 17.88
C LEU A 176 -4.25 -9.73 18.94
N SER A 177 -5.51 -9.45 18.60
CA SER A 177 -6.52 -9.03 19.58
C SER A 177 -6.87 -10.14 20.58
N LEU A 178 -6.94 -11.40 20.12
CA LEU A 178 -7.20 -12.55 20.99
C LEU A 178 -6.04 -12.80 21.97
N ILE A 179 -4.79 -12.60 21.56
CA ILE A 179 -3.61 -12.78 22.42
C ILE A 179 -3.62 -11.71 23.55
N HIS A 180 -4.01 -10.46 23.24
CA HIS A 180 -4.12 -9.42 24.27
C HIS A 180 -5.25 -9.64 25.28
N ILE A 181 -6.30 -10.35 24.92
CA ILE A 181 -7.40 -10.71 25.84
C ILE A 181 -6.98 -11.86 26.79
N SER A 182 -6.00 -12.68 26.41
CA SER A 182 -5.55 -13.83 27.16
C SER A 182 -4.36 -13.58 28.10
N GLU A 183 -3.74 -12.39 28.08
CA GLU A 183 -2.73 -12.01 29.08
C GLU A 183 -3.42 -11.44 30.32
N PRO A 184 -3.41 -12.16 31.45
CA PRO A 184 -3.88 -11.59 32.72
C PRO A 184 -2.95 -10.44 33.10
N THR A 185 -3.54 -9.27 33.32
CA THR A 185 -2.88 -8.11 33.92
C THR A 185 -2.09 -8.54 35.15
N ARG A 186 -0.77 -8.57 35.07
CA ARG A 186 0.12 -8.59 36.22
C ARG A 186 0.69 -7.22 36.46
#